data_131511b39dba2c06542065a3ff32f14a
#
_entry.id   131511b39dba2c06542065a3ff32f14a
#
_cell.length_a   1.000
_cell.length_b   1.000
_cell.length_c   1.000
_cell.angle_alpha   90.00
_cell.angle_beta   90.00
_cell.angle_gamma   90.00
#
_symmetry.space_group_name_H-M   'P 1'
#
loop_
_entity.id
_entity.type
_entity.pdbx_description
1 polymer ?
#
loop_
_entity_poly.entity_id
_entity_poly.type
_entity_poly.pdbx_seq_one_letter_code
_entity_poly.pdbx_strand_id
1 'polypeptide(L)'
;NRGGHDPHKVYAAYDRATKNQGSPTVIIAKTIKGYGMGKSGESVNTTHQTKKLDVDDLMYYRDRFDVPLTDEQVRNIEYFRPDEKSQEIKYLKERRIKLGGFLPERSTFAKPIKAPSKDIFDFMKVSTGEKEMSTTMALVRMLTSLMRDKNISPRLVPIIPDEARTFGMEGFFQKIGIY
;
A
#
# COMPACT_ATOMS: atom_id res chain seq x y z
N ASN A 1 18.00 13.68 -16.20
CA ASN A 1 17.55 12.47 -16.87
C ASN A 1 16.10 12.15 -16.50
N ARG A 2 15.21 12.19 -17.50
CA ARG A 2 13.81 11.82 -17.37
C ARG A 2 13.67 10.33 -17.72
N GLY A 3 12.85 9.58 -17.05
CA GLY A 3 12.72 8.15 -17.31
C GLY A 3 11.84 7.41 -16.30
N GLY A 4 10.93 8.14 -15.63
CA GLY A 4 10.02 7.51 -14.65
C GLY A 4 9.09 6.44 -15.22
N HIS A 5 8.93 6.39 -16.55
CA HIS A 5 8.19 5.35 -17.26
C HIS A 5 9.09 4.46 -18.14
N ASP A 6 10.41 4.64 -18.08
CA ASP A 6 11.34 3.79 -18.78
C ASP A 6 11.69 2.58 -17.89
N PRO A 7 11.25 1.36 -18.25
CA PRO A 7 11.43 0.19 -17.38
C PRO A 7 12.91 -0.13 -17.11
N HIS A 8 13.79 0.11 -18.08
CA HIS A 8 15.23 -0.14 -17.89
C HIS A 8 15.84 0.83 -16.88
N LYS A 9 15.48 2.11 -16.95
CA LYS A 9 15.96 3.13 -15.99
C LYS A 9 15.37 2.92 -14.60
N VAL A 10 14.09 2.56 -14.51
CA VAL A 10 13.44 2.23 -13.25
C VAL A 10 14.11 1.03 -12.61
N TYR A 11 14.31 -0.05 -13.36
CA TYR A 11 15.02 -1.24 -12.88
C TYR A 11 16.43 -0.91 -12.40
N ALA A 12 17.22 -0.19 -13.19
CA ALA A 12 18.58 0.18 -12.83
C ALA A 12 18.64 1.05 -11.56
N ALA A 13 17.68 1.95 -11.38
CA ALA A 13 17.60 2.78 -10.18
C ALA A 13 17.32 1.94 -8.92
N TYR A 14 16.37 1.01 -9.00
CA TYR A 14 16.07 0.09 -7.90
C TYR A 14 17.23 -0.87 -7.62
N ASP A 15 17.83 -1.46 -8.64
CA ASP A 15 18.98 -2.36 -8.47
C ASP A 15 20.14 -1.65 -7.74
N ARG A 16 20.41 -0.40 -8.11
CA ARG A 16 21.43 0.41 -7.44
C ARG A 16 21.04 0.75 -6.00
N ALA A 17 19.78 1.11 -5.77
CA ALA A 17 19.29 1.44 -4.44
C ALA A 17 19.39 0.26 -3.47
N THR A 18 19.03 -0.95 -3.91
CA THR A 18 19.10 -2.16 -3.07
C THR A 18 20.52 -2.62 -2.76
N LYS A 19 21.49 -2.20 -3.54
CA LYS A 19 22.92 -2.47 -3.31
C LYS A 19 23.61 -1.41 -2.43
N ASN A 20 22.97 -0.27 -2.24
CA ASN A 20 23.54 0.79 -1.41
C ASN A 20 23.48 0.41 0.07
N GLN A 21 24.59 0.52 0.76
CA GLN A 21 24.71 0.20 2.18
C GLN A 21 25.12 1.45 2.98
N GLY A 22 24.66 1.53 4.21
CA GLY A 22 25.08 2.56 5.17
C GLY A 22 24.34 3.91 5.07
N SER A 23 23.50 4.11 4.05
CA SER A 23 22.66 5.29 3.94
C SER A 23 21.34 4.99 3.22
N PRO A 24 20.24 5.68 3.56
CA PRO A 24 18.98 5.54 2.83
C PRO A 24 19.10 6.07 1.40
N THR A 25 18.36 5.47 0.47
CA THR A 25 18.28 5.90 -0.93
C THR A 25 16.88 6.37 -1.26
N VAL A 26 16.77 7.56 -1.83
CA VAL A 26 15.51 8.11 -2.34
C VAL A 26 15.53 8.12 -3.86
N ILE A 27 14.54 7.52 -4.49
CA ILE A 27 14.35 7.52 -5.95
C ILE A 27 13.22 8.49 -6.29
N ILE A 28 13.53 9.59 -6.97
CA ILE A 28 12.55 10.55 -7.44
C ILE A 28 12.24 10.24 -8.90
N ALA A 29 11.03 9.68 -9.14
CA ALA A 29 10.57 9.33 -10.47
C ALA A 29 9.62 10.41 -11.01
N LYS A 30 9.97 11.05 -12.13
CA LYS A 30 9.05 11.93 -12.83
C LYS A 30 8.15 11.11 -13.74
N THR A 31 6.88 11.06 -13.37
CA THR A 31 5.85 10.28 -14.05
C THR A 31 4.68 11.15 -14.51
N ILE A 32 3.81 10.57 -15.31
CA ILE A 32 2.55 11.18 -15.74
C ILE A 32 1.41 10.40 -15.07
N LYS A 33 0.49 11.10 -14.42
CA LYS A 33 -0.69 10.46 -13.84
C LYS A 33 -1.54 9.82 -14.93
N GLY A 34 -1.99 8.59 -14.70
CA GLY A 34 -2.77 7.84 -15.66
C GLY A 34 -1.96 7.34 -16.87
N TYR A 35 -0.65 7.20 -16.74
CA TYR A 35 0.20 6.68 -17.80
C TYR A 35 -0.34 5.34 -18.34
N GLY A 36 -0.53 5.29 -19.66
CA GLY A 36 -1.10 4.13 -20.33
C GLY A 36 -2.62 4.18 -20.52
N MET A 37 -3.34 5.04 -19.82
CA MET A 37 -4.80 5.13 -19.93
C MET A 37 -5.28 5.90 -21.18
N GLY A 38 -4.36 6.37 -22.04
CA GLY A 38 -4.72 7.07 -23.26
C GLY A 38 -5.54 8.32 -23.01
N LYS A 39 -6.50 8.60 -23.90
CA LYS A 39 -7.33 9.80 -23.87
C LYS A 39 -8.20 9.91 -22.62
N SER A 40 -8.59 8.79 -22.04
CA SER A 40 -9.51 8.73 -20.89
C SER A 40 -8.86 9.06 -19.55
N GLY A 41 -7.52 9.07 -19.48
CA GLY A 41 -6.89 9.26 -18.19
C GLY A 41 -5.47 9.81 -18.19
N GLU A 42 -4.74 9.76 -19.31
CA GLU A 42 -3.33 10.17 -19.31
C GLU A 42 -3.21 11.68 -19.29
N SER A 43 -2.63 12.22 -18.22
CA SER A 43 -2.47 13.67 -17.99
C SER A 43 -3.77 14.46 -17.87
N VAL A 44 -4.87 13.81 -17.54
CA VAL A 44 -6.18 14.44 -17.37
C VAL A 44 -6.46 14.73 -15.91
N ASN A 45 -7.04 15.89 -15.60
CA ASN A 45 -7.32 16.30 -14.21
C ASN A 45 -8.29 15.35 -13.48
N THR A 46 -9.20 14.71 -14.22
CA THR A 46 -10.21 13.80 -13.68
C THR A 46 -9.68 12.37 -13.43
N THR A 47 -8.46 12.07 -13.82
CA THR A 47 -7.87 10.71 -13.71
C THR A 47 -7.98 10.13 -12.30
N HIS A 48 -7.83 10.97 -11.27
CA HIS A 48 -7.94 10.52 -9.88
C HIS A 48 -9.32 9.98 -9.52
N GLN A 49 -10.35 10.42 -10.22
CA GLN A 49 -11.75 10.03 -9.99
C GLN A 49 -12.24 8.95 -10.97
N THR A 50 -11.43 8.59 -11.97
CA THR A 50 -11.78 7.58 -12.96
C THR A 50 -11.86 6.22 -12.27
N LYS A 51 -13.07 5.64 -12.25
CA LYS A 51 -13.32 4.34 -11.59
C LYS A 51 -13.32 3.16 -12.55
N LYS A 52 -13.58 3.40 -13.83
CA LYS A 52 -13.66 2.37 -14.87
C LYS A 52 -13.08 2.92 -16.16
N LEU A 53 -12.41 2.06 -16.90
CA LEU A 53 -12.07 2.26 -18.31
C LEU A 53 -13.17 1.60 -19.16
N ASP A 54 -13.48 2.19 -20.29
CA ASP A 54 -14.35 1.54 -21.28
C ASP A 54 -13.57 0.49 -22.10
N VAL A 55 -14.26 -0.20 -22.98
CA VAL A 55 -13.66 -1.29 -23.77
C VAL A 55 -12.58 -0.73 -24.71
N ASP A 56 -12.78 0.44 -25.29
CA ASP A 56 -11.81 1.03 -26.22
C ASP A 56 -10.54 1.47 -25.49
N ASP A 57 -10.66 1.99 -24.27
CA ASP A 57 -9.53 2.28 -23.40
C ASP A 57 -8.75 1.02 -23.01
N LEU A 58 -9.45 -0.07 -22.71
CA LEU A 58 -8.84 -1.36 -22.39
C LEU A 58 -8.12 -1.96 -23.60
N MET A 59 -8.69 -1.85 -24.79
CA MET A 59 -8.05 -2.25 -26.05
C MET A 59 -6.78 -1.43 -26.28
N TYR A 60 -6.87 -0.12 -26.14
CA TYR A 60 -5.72 0.77 -26.26
C TYR A 60 -4.60 0.41 -25.27
N TYR A 61 -4.95 0.13 -24.03
CA TYR A 61 -3.99 -0.27 -22.99
C TYR A 61 -3.31 -1.59 -23.36
N ARG A 62 -4.09 -2.60 -23.76
CA ARG A 62 -3.58 -3.89 -24.22
C ARG A 62 -2.58 -3.73 -25.36
N ASP A 63 -2.96 -2.96 -26.40
CA ASP A 63 -2.13 -2.78 -27.60
C ASP A 63 -0.85 -2.00 -27.28
N ARG A 64 -0.95 -0.96 -26.44
CA ARG A 64 0.19 -0.16 -26.04
C ARG A 64 1.25 -0.93 -25.25
N PHE A 65 0.83 -1.90 -24.46
CA PHE A 65 1.71 -2.69 -23.59
C PHE A 65 1.90 -4.12 -24.06
N ASP A 66 1.50 -4.44 -25.30
CA ASP A 66 1.61 -5.75 -25.92
C ASP A 66 1.07 -6.89 -25.01
N VAL A 67 -0.03 -6.64 -24.30
CA VAL A 67 -0.66 -7.65 -23.44
C VAL A 67 -1.31 -8.70 -24.32
N PRO A 68 -0.93 -9.99 -24.25
CA PRO A 68 -1.38 -11.01 -25.19
C PRO A 68 -2.79 -11.53 -24.84
N LEU A 69 -3.79 -10.66 -25.00
CA LEU A 69 -5.21 -10.96 -24.86
C LEU A 69 -5.94 -10.71 -26.18
N THR A 70 -6.88 -11.56 -26.51
CA THR A 70 -7.79 -11.34 -27.65
C THR A 70 -8.78 -10.24 -27.35
N ASP A 71 -9.41 -9.68 -28.38
CA ASP A 71 -10.46 -8.67 -28.23
C ASP A 71 -11.62 -9.16 -27.36
N GLU A 72 -12.00 -10.43 -27.51
CA GLU A 72 -13.05 -11.04 -26.70
C GLU A 72 -12.67 -11.12 -25.23
N GLN A 73 -11.44 -11.53 -24.92
CA GLN A 73 -10.93 -11.58 -23.56
C GLN A 73 -10.88 -10.20 -22.92
N VAL A 74 -10.49 -9.16 -23.68
CA VAL A 74 -10.52 -7.78 -23.19
C VAL A 74 -11.95 -7.31 -22.91
N ARG A 75 -12.92 -7.61 -23.80
CA ARG A 75 -14.34 -7.28 -23.59
C ARG A 75 -14.92 -7.96 -22.37
N ASN A 76 -14.48 -9.19 -22.08
CA ASN A 76 -14.90 -9.98 -20.93
C ASN A 76 -14.10 -9.63 -19.66
N ILE A 77 -13.15 -8.70 -19.75
CA ILE A 77 -12.27 -8.30 -18.63
C ILE A 77 -11.56 -9.51 -18.02
N GLU A 78 -11.03 -10.39 -18.85
CA GLU A 78 -10.26 -11.54 -18.40
C GLU A 78 -8.88 -11.12 -17.89
N TYR A 79 -8.43 -11.81 -16.84
CA TYR A 79 -7.08 -11.57 -16.30
C TYR A 79 -6.03 -12.26 -17.16
N PHE A 80 -5.03 -11.49 -17.58
CA PHE A 80 -3.84 -12.08 -18.20
C PHE A 80 -3.02 -12.83 -17.14
N ARG A 81 -2.74 -14.09 -17.42
CA ARG A 81 -1.84 -14.92 -16.63
C ARG A 81 -0.68 -15.37 -17.53
N PRO A 82 0.56 -14.92 -17.27
CA PRO A 82 1.73 -15.37 -18.00
C PRO A 82 1.94 -16.87 -17.87
N ASP A 83 2.49 -17.50 -18.93
CA ASP A 83 2.84 -18.91 -18.91
C ASP A 83 3.91 -19.18 -17.82
N GLU A 84 3.75 -20.29 -17.12
CA GLU A 84 4.65 -20.71 -16.03
C GLU A 84 6.11 -20.90 -16.49
N LYS A 85 6.33 -21.16 -17.78
CA LYS A 85 7.65 -21.34 -18.40
C LYS A 85 8.18 -20.05 -19.03
N SER A 86 7.42 -18.95 -19.00
CA SER A 86 7.86 -17.66 -19.54
C SER A 86 9.09 -17.14 -18.81
N GLN A 87 9.85 -16.30 -19.46
CA GLN A 87 11.07 -15.71 -18.85
C GLN A 87 10.74 -14.82 -17.65
N GLU A 88 9.62 -14.11 -17.71
CA GLU A 88 9.13 -13.24 -16.64
C GLU A 88 8.81 -14.04 -15.38
N ILE A 89 8.10 -15.17 -15.54
CA ILE A 89 7.75 -16.02 -14.40
C ILE A 89 8.98 -16.72 -13.82
N LYS A 90 9.90 -17.18 -14.65
CA LYS A 90 11.18 -17.74 -14.17
C LYS A 90 11.95 -16.71 -13.37
N TYR A 91 12.11 -15.49 -13.90
CA TYR A 91 12.79 -14.41 -13.21
C TYR A 91 12.13 -14.07 -11.86
N LEU A 92 10.79 -13.91 -11.87
CA LEU A 92 10.02 -13.67 -10.65
C LEU A 92 10.26 -14.75 -9.59
N LYS A 93 10.15 -16.03 -9.98
CA LYS A 93 10.34 -17.16 -9.06
C LYS A 93 11.75 -17.21 -8.50
N GLU A 94 12.76 -17.03 -9.34
CA GLU A 94 14.17 -16.99 -8.89
C GLU A 94 14.42 -15.88 -7.85
N ARG A 95 13.88 -14.67 -8.10
CA ARG A 95 13.99 -13.56 -7.17
C ARG A 95 13.26 -13.84 -5.86
N ARG A 96 12.07 -14.41 -5.93
CA ARG A 96 11.30 -14.77 -4.72
C ARG A 96 12.00 -15.85 -3.90
N ILE A 97 12.57 -16.86 -4.54
CA ILE A 97 13.34 -17.92 -3.84
C ILE A 97 14.53 -17.30 -3.11
N LYS A 98 15.30 -16.40 -3.75
CA LYS A 98 16.42 -15.69 -3.11
C LYS A 98 16.01 -14.85 -1.90
N LEU A 99 14.76 -14.41 -1.84
CA LEU A 99 14.18 -13.63 -0.74
C LEU A 99 13.47 -14.52 0.31
N GLY A 100 13.60 -15.84 0.24
CA GLY A 100 12.99 -16.77 1.19
C GLY A 100 11.58 -17.23 0.81
N GLY A 101 11.17 -17.08 -0.45
CA GLY A 101 9.89 -17.56 -0.97
C GLY A 101 8.85 -16.47 -1.21
N PHE A 102 7.64 -16.87 -1.61
CA PHE A 102 6.57 -15.93 -1.99
C PHE A 102 5.88 -15.27 -0.81
N LEU A 103 5.78 -15.98 0.29
CA LEU A 103 5.26 -15.45 1.55
C LEU A 103 6.33 -15.62 2.61
N PRO A 104 6.45 -14.69 3.56
CA PRO A 104 7.26 -14.93 4.75
C PRO A 104 6.75 -16.19 5.44
N GLU A 105 7.67 -16.97 5.99
CA GLU A 105 7.29 -18.11 6.82
C GLU A 105 6.45 -17.60 8.00
N ARG A 106 5.22 -18.11 8.11
CA ARG A 106 4.33 -17.74 9.20
C ARG A 106 4.65 -18.59 10.41
N SER A 107 5.15 -17.97 11.46
CA SER A 107 5.30 -18.62 12.75
C SER A 107 4.01 -18.47 13.57
N THR A 108 3.56 -19.58 14.14
CA THR A 108 2.49 -19.60 15.15
C THR A 108 3.03 -19.35 16.56
N PHE A 109 4.36 -19.33 16.70
CA PHE A 109 5.00 -19.05 17.98
C PHE A 109 4.96 -17.54 18.25
N ALA A 110 4.19 -17.16 19.25
CA ALA A 110 4.18 -15.81 19.77
C ALA A 110 4.32 -15.84 21.28
N LYS A 111 5.13 -14.95 21.84
CA LYS A 111 5.17 -14.76 23.29
C LYS A 111 3.81 -14.27 23.76
N PRO A 112 3.23 -14.86 24.81
CA PRO A 112 1.95 -14.40 25.36
C PRO A 112 2.02 -12.92 25.72
N ILE A 113 0.98 -12.19 25.40
CA ILE A 113 0.84 -10.78 25.77
C ILE A 113 -0.18 -10.72 26.91
N LYS A 114 0.20 -10.07 28.00
CA LYS A 114 -0.75 -9.78 29.07
C LYS A 114 -1.78 -8.77 28.56
N ALA A 115 -3.05 -9.16 28.59
CA ALA A 115 -4.12 -8.25 28.22
C ALA A 115 -4.12 -7.02 29.16
N PRO A 116 -4.44 -5.83 28.62
CA PRO A 116 -4.60 -4.65 29.43
C PRO A 116 -5.80 -4.79 30.38
N SER A 117 -5.80 -4.06 31.49
CA SER A 117 -6.96 -4.04 32.35
C SER A 117 -8.17 -3.41 31.65
N LYS A 118 -9.39 -3.91 31.95
CA LYS A 118 -10.62 -3.44 31.31
C LYS A 118 -10.97 -1.99 31.65
N ASP A 119 -10.49 -1.49 32.79
CA ASP A 119 -10.70 -0.14 33.28
C ASP A 119 -10.09 0.94 32.36
N ILE A 120 -9.07 0.60 31.60
CA ILE A 120 -8.52 1.55 30.61
C ILE A 120 -9.55 1.99 29.56
N PHE A 121 -10.65 1.26 29.43
CA PHE A 121 -11.74 1.53 28.50
C PHE A 121 -13.01 2.08 29.19
N ASP A 122 -12.97 2.37 30.48
CA ASP A 122 -14.16 2.83 31.22
C ASP A 122 -14.74 4.13 30.65
N PHE A 123 -13.88 4.99 30.10
CA PHE A 123 -14.33 6.20 29.40
C PHE A 123 -15.23 5.92 28.18
N MET A 124 -15.20 4.71 27.61
CA MET A 124 -16.06 4.30 26.50
C MET A 124 -17.45 3.85 26.94
N LYS A 125 -17.63 3.59 28.24
CA LYS A 125 -18.90 3.16 28.84
C LYS A 125 -19.77 4.36 29.23
N VAL A 126 -19.20 5.56 29.19
CA VAL A 126 -19.88 6.80 29.59
C VAL A 126 -20.35 7.54 28.35
N SER A 127 -21.60 8.00 28.36
CA SER A 127 -22.13 8.83 27.28
C SER A 127 -21.33 10.10 27.11
N THR A 128 -21.17 10.55 25.88
CA THR A 128 -20.57 11.86 25.54
C THR A 128 -21.52 13.02 25.77
N GLY A 129 -22.75 12.76 26.27
CA GLY A 129 -23.81 13.74 26.43
C GLY A 129 -24.28 14.24 25.06
N GLU A 130 -24.41 15.56 24.92
CA GLU A 130 -24.80 16.20 23.65
C GLU A 130 -23.66 16.30 22.63
N LYS A 131 -22.44 15.90 23.01
CA LYS A 131 -21.28 16.01 22.13
C LYS A 131 -21.20 14.81 21.20
N GLU A 132 -21.42 15.04 19.92
CA GLU A 132 -21.26 14.02 18.88
C GLU A 132 -19.80 13.56 18.76
N MET A 133 -19.62 12.28 18.53
CA MET A 133 -18.31 11.67 18.29
C MET A 133 -18.42 10.60 17.20
N SER A 134 -17.54 10.71 16.18
CA SER A 134 -17.46 9.69 15.15
C SER A 134 -16.87 8.39 15.70
N THR A 135 -17.18 7.27 15.06
CA THR A 135 -16.58 5.96 15.39
C THR A 135 -15.07 5.97 15.22
N THR A 136 -14.56 6.72 14.24
CA THR A 136 -13.10 6.91 14.04
C THR A 136 -12.47 7.60 15.26
N MET A 137 -13.08 8.66 15.77
CA MET A 137 -12.57 9.34 16.99
C MET A 137 -12.67 8.45 18.23
N ALA A 138 -13.69 7.60 18.31
CA ALA A 138 -13.78 6.60 19.38
C ALA A 138 -12.59 5.62 19.31
N LEU A 139 -12.27 5.11 18.11
CA LEU A 139 -11.11 4.26 17.87
C LEU A 139 -9.80 4.97 18.24
N VAL A 140 -9.61 6.22 17.83
CA VAL A 140 -8.42 7.02 18.17
C VAL A 140 -8.24 7.15 19.69
N ARG A 141 -9.33 7.35 20.43
CA ARG A 141 -9.31 7.40 21.91
C ARG A 141 -8.93 6.04 22.51
N MET A 142 -9.48 4.95 21.97
CA MET A 142 -9.10 3.59 22.41
C MET A 142 -7.62 3.32 22.17
N LEU A 143 -7.11 3.58 20.96
CA LEU A 143 -5.70 3.45 20.64
C LEU A 143 -4.82 4.31 21.57
N THR A 144 -5.25 5.54 21.84
CA THR A 144 -4.54 6.42 22.78
C THR A 144 -4.44 5.80 24.18
N SER A 145 -5.47 5.10 24.64
CA SER A 145 -5.44 4.39 25.95
C SER A 145 -4.52 3.18 25.90
N LEU A 146 -4.56 2.40 24.84
CA LEU A 146 -3.67 1.26 24.63
C LEU A 146 -2.19 1.67 24.54
N MET A 147 -1.89 2.83 23.96
CA MET A 147 -0.53 3.37 23.89
C MET A 147 0.06 3.77 25.25
N ARG A 148 -0.78 3.86 26.28
CA ARG A 148 -0.33 4.10 27.67
C ARG A 148 -0.04 2.81 28.43
N ASP A 149 -0.54 1.67 27.95
CA ASP A 149 -0.28 0.36 28.57
C ASP A 149 1.14 -0.08 28.25
N LYS A 150 1.94 -0.39 29.28
CA LYS A 150 3.36 -0.74 29.15
C LYS A 150 3.61 -2.07 28.44
N ASN A 151 2.62 -2.98 28.43
CA ASN A 151 2.74 -4.29 27.78
C ASN A 151 2.33 -4.23 26.30
N ILE A 152 1.31 -3.42 25.98
CA ILE A 152 0.74 -3.33 24.64
C ILE A 152 1.47 -2.28 23.80
N SER A 153 1.76 -1.12 24.38
CA SER A 153 2.34 0.02 23.64
C SER A 153 3.56 -0.34 22.77
N PRO A 154 4.55 -1.13 23.23
CA PRO A 154 5.70 -1.49 22.40
C PRO A 154 5.37 -2.38 21.19
N ARG A 155 4.14 -2.90 21.11
CA ARG A 155 3.67 -3.80 20.06
C ARG A 155 2.57 -3.17 19.20
N LEU A 156 2.11 -1.99 19.57
CA LEU A 156 1.06 -1.28 18.86
C LEU A 156 1.69 -0.34 17.84
N VAL A 157 1.59 -0.70 16.57
CA VAL A 157 2.16 0.06 15.45
C VAL A 157 1.02 0.48 14.51
N PRO A 158 0.47 1.69 14.65
CA PRO A 158 -0.47 2.23 13.68
C PRO A 158 0.24 2.49 12.34
N ILE A 159 -0.32 1.97 11.26
CA ILE A 159 0.19 2.18 9.90
C ILE A 159 -0.85 3.01 9.16
N ILE A 160 -0.48 4.25 8.83
CA ILE A 160 -1.36 5.23 8.21
C ILE A 160 -0.68 5.73 6.94
N PRO A 161 -1.28 5.53 5.74
CA PRO A 161 -0.63 5.93 4.49
C PRO A 161 -0.43 7.44 4.38
N ASP A 162 -1.50 8.24 4.54
CA ASP A 162 -1.48 9.69 4.32
C ASP A 162 -2.47 10.47 5.21
N GLU A 163 -3.54 9.81 5.64
CA GLU A 163 -4.72 10.48 6.18
C GLU A 163 -4.69 10.68 7.71
N ALA A 164 -3.51 10.69 8.34
CA ALA A 164 -3.40 10.79 9.81
C ALA A 164 -4.18 11.98 10.38
N ARG A 165 -4.12 13.13 9.74
CA ARG A 165 -4.85 14.34 10.16
C ARG A 165 -6.34 14.18 9.94
N THR A 166 -6.76 13.66 8.80
CA THR A 166 -8.17 13.41 8.47
C THR A 166 -8.84 12.48 9.47
N PHE A 167 -8.09 11.49 9.97
CA PHE A 167 -8.57 10.55 10.98
C PHE A 167 -8.35 11.03 12.45
N GLY A 168 -7.81 12.24 12.64
CA GLY A 168 -7.52 12.77 13.98
C GLY A 168 -6.40 12.03 14.71
N MET A 169 -5.49 11.39 13.95
CA MET A 169 -4.39 10.58 14.47
C MET A 169 -3.06 11.34 14.54
N GLU A 170 -3.01 12.61 14.15
CA GLU A 170 -1.79 13.42 14.17
C GLU A 170 -1.18 13.55 15.55
N GLY A 171 -1.99 13.44 16.59
CA GLY A 171 -1.51 13.44 17.98
C GLY A 171 -0.62 12.23 18.33
N PHE A 172 -0.65 11.18 17.52
CA PHE A 172 0.22 10.01 17.71
C PHE A 172 1.69 10.33 17.41
N PHE A 173 1.96 11.23 16.47
CA PHE A 173 3.33 11.64 16.12
C PHE A 173 4.08 12.22 17.32
N GLN A 174 3.38 12.97 18.17
CA GLN A 174 3.99 13.51 19.39
C GLN A 174 4.13 12.46 20.52
N LYS A 175 3.22 11.46 20.55
CA LYS A 175 3.18 10.48 21.65
C LYS A 175 4.14 9.31 21.45
N ILE A 176 4.27 8.81 20.24
CA ILE A 176 5.03 7.60 19.93
C ILE A 176 6.11 7.84 18.87
N GLY A 177 6.14 9.03 18.27
CA GLY A 177 7.05 9.35 17.18
C GLY A 177 6.61 8.76 15.84
N ILE A 178 7.45 8.98 14.84
CA ILE A 178 7.33 8.37 13.50
C ILE A 178 8.48 7.37 13.38
N TYR A 179 8.15 6.16 12.92
CA TYR A 179 9.14 5.12 12.66
C TYR A 179 10.00 5.47 11.46
#